data_131a64b7bdbe920ff2b6ac1550186296
#
_entry.id   131a64b7bdbe920ff2b6ac1550186296
#
_cell.length_a   1.000
_cell.length_b   1.000
_cell.length_c   1.000
_cell.angle_alpha   90.00
_cell.angle_beta   90.00
_cell.angle_gamma   90.00
#
_symmetry.space_group_name_H-M   'P 1'
#
loop_
_entity.id
_entity.type
_entity.pdbx_description
1 polymer ?
#
loop_
_entity_poly.entity_id
_entity_poly.type
_entity_poly.pdbx_seq_one_letter_code
_entity_poly.pdbx_strand_id
1 'polypeptide(L)'
;MAPRSNLIILPPDRLDAFTATGVAAELLAFEPDRPVHIVTHEDFVPLFQDASGLVRFSTHDRANGDMPALRLLSEVMGHNWNRVISLARTRLPFLLWAHHRHHYRFESGSYALPALFASQSSSTFRPPHIWTPDKIHLALPETLAPDTPLVVLALAESGRAAWDWQHYAELIWRLSDSVAALKRSHIVVLSEPGSALASDLVRNIPSGQISHFDDLSFAKQGALMRRARLLIGTDRLAARMAASVGTPLVLRFDRDNLSAQGRPYGLYVGQDAVEVARYVGAHLPPDAQNLSQNAPHEGVNQPTK
;
A
#
# COMPACT_ATOMS: atom_id res chain seq x y z
N MET A 1 0.35 25.21 27.95
CA MET A 1 -0.21 25.38 26.58
C MET A 1 -0.24 24.00 25.92
N ALA A 2 -1.36 23.59 25.35
CA ALA A 2 -1.39 22.34 24.60
C ALA A 2 -0.41 22.40 23.40
N PRO A 3 0.28 21.31 23.07
CA PRO A 3 1.20 21.28 21.93
C PRO A 3 0.42 21.58 20.65
N ARG A 4 0.99 22.42 19.79
CA ARG A 4 0.40 22.72 18.48
C ARG A 4 0.41 21.47 17.62
N SER A 5 -0.70 21.18 16.96
CA SER A 5 -0.85 20.03 16.08
C SER A 5 -0.22 20.26 14.70
N ASN A 6 0.06 19.17 14.00
CA ASN A 6 0.42 19.19 12.59
C ASN A 6 -0.80 18.89 11.73
N LEU A 7 -0.86 19.45 10.53
CA LEU A 7 -1.93 19.22 9.56
C LEU A 7 -1.37 18.62 8.28
N ILE A 8 -2.00 17.56 7.81
CA ILE A 8 -1.72 16.95 6.49
C ILE A 8 -3.00 17.03 5.65
N ILE A 9 -2.88 17.52 4.43
CA ILE A 9 -3.98 17.57 3.45
C ILE A 9 -3.65 16.56 2.35
N LEU A 10 -4.41 15.48 2.27
CA LEU A 10 -4.18 14.40 1.31
C LEU A 10 -4.72 14.72 -0.08
N PRO A 11 -4.14 14.12 -1.12
CA PRO A 11 -4.68 14.18 -2.47
C PRO A 11 -6.01 13.43 -2.59
N PRO A 12 -6.87 13.79 -3.57
CA PRO A 12 -8.19 13.20 -3.73
C PRO A 12 -8.19 11.81 -4.39
N ASP A 13 -7.07 11.38 -4.95
CA ASP A 13 -6.90 10.06 -5.56
C ASP A 13 -6.40 9.05 -4.53
N ARG A 14 -6.98 7.83 -4.53
CA ARG A 14 -6.68 6.78 -3.53
C ARG A 14 -5.23 6.30 -3.61
N LEU A 15 -4.70 6.17 -4.80
CA LEU A 15 -3.33 5.70 -5.01
C LEU A 15 -2.31 6.74 -4.55
N ASP A 16 -2.60 8.00 -4.81
CA ASP A 16 -1.78 9.12 -4.38
C ASP A 16 -1.91 9.35 -2.86
N ALA A 17 -3.10 9.17 -2.28
CA ALA A 17 -3.32 9.19 -0.84
C ALA A 17 -2.52 8.07 -0.14
N PHE A 18 -2.48 6.87 -0.71
CA PHE A 18 -1.62 5.80 -0.21
C PHE A 18 -0.14 6.17 -0.29
N THR A 19 0.31 6.80 -1.38
CA THR A 19 1.70 7.28 -1.47
C THR A 19 2.01 8.31 -0.38
N ALA A 20 1.05 9.15 -0.03
CA ALA A 20 1.19 10.17 1.01
C ALA A 20 1.37 9.60 2.43
N THR A 21 1.00 8.33 2.67
CA THR A 21 1.21 7.68 3.97
C THR A 21 2.68 7.65 4.39
N GLY A 22 3.63 7.61 3.45
CA GLY A 22 5.05 7.68 3.75
C GLY A 22 5.47 9.01 4.40
N VAL A 23 4.92 10.13 3.93
CA VAL A 23 5.16 11.46 4.54
C VAL A 23 4.52 11.56 5.92
N ALA A 24 3.32 10.99 6.09
CA ALA A 24 2.65 10.95 7.39
C ALA A 24 3.45 10.12 8.41
N ALA A 25 3.97 8.97 8.00
CA ALA A 25 4.80 8.12 8.84
C ALA A 25 6.10 8.83 9.25
N GLU A 26 6.76 9.53 8.32
CA GLU A 26 7.95 10.32 8.61
C GLU A 26 7.65 11.43 9.64
N LEU A 27 6.52 12.13 9.49
CA LEU A 27 6.12 13.18 10.43
C LEU A 27 5.84 12.62 11.84
N LEU A 28 5.12 11.50 11.92
CA LEU A 28 4.83 10.83 13.19
C LEU A 28 6.10 10.31 13.88
N ALA A 29 7.06 9.81 13.12
CA ALA A 29 8.36 9.39 13.66
C ALA A 29 9.22 10.56 14.14
N PHE A 30 9.16 11.70 13.43
CA PHE A 30 9.96 12.88 13.78
C PHE A 30 9.39 13.68 14.96
N GLU A 31 8.08 13.76 15.09
CA GLU A 31 7.37 14.49 16.16
C GLU A 31 6.35 13.55 16.86
N PRO A 32 6.81 12.49 17.57
CA PRO A 32 5.93 11.42 18.08
C PRO A 32 4.90 11.89 19.11
N ASP A 33 5.21 12.94 19.86
CA ASP A 33 4.32 13.49 20.90
C ASP A 33 3.34 14.54 20.38
N ARG A 34 3.36 14.80 19.06
CA ARG A 34 2.58 15.89 18.49
C ARG A 34 1.38 15.35 17.73
N PRO A 35 0.15 15.82 18.05
CA PRO A 35 -1.03 15.38 17.32
C PRO A 35 -0.94 15.72 15.82
N VAL A 36 -1.37 14.78 14.98
CA VAL A 36 -1.47 14.93 13.53
C VAL A 36 -2.93 14.93 13.14
N HIS A 37 -3.36 15.98 12.47
CA HIS A 37 -4.68 16.11 11.90
C HIS A 37 -4.60 15.85 10.40
N ILE A 38 -5.41 14.92 9.89
CA ILE A 38 -5.42 14.55 8.48
C ILE A 38 -6.74 14.95 7.85
N VAL A 39 -6.64 15.79 6.83
CA VAL A 39 -7.76 16.15 5.95
C VAL A 39 -7.77 15.18 4.79
N THR A 40 -8.86 14.40 4.65
CA THR A 40 -8.91 13.32 3.68
C THR A 40 -10.35 13.00 3.25
N HIS A 41 -10.49 12.21 2.19
CA HIS A 41 -11.75 11.55 1.86
C HIS A 41 -12.02 10.44 2.89
N GLU A 42 -13.29 10.19 3.22
CA GLU A 42 -13.65 9.17 4.22
C GLU A 42 -13.17 7.76 3.84
N ASP A 43 -13.19 7.40 2.55
CA ASP A 43 -12.68 6.13 2.05
C ASP A 43 -11.18 5.90 2.31
N PHE A 44 -10.43 6.96 2.64
CA PHE A 44 -8.98 6.88 2.88
C PHE A 44 -8.61 6.83 4.36
N VAL A 45 -9.57 7.05 5.26
CA VAL A 45 -9.36 6.91 6.71
C VAL A 45 -8.77 5.53 7.06
N PRO A 46 -9.23 4.42 6.46
CA PRO A 46 -8.67 3.09 6.73
C PRO A 46 -7.16 2.96 6.44
N LEU A 47 -6.58 3.81 5.59
CA LEU A 47 -5.12 3.82 5.35
C LEU A 47 -4.30 4.13 6.62
N PHE A 48 -4.93 4.80 7.59
CA PHE A 48 -4.28 5.31 8.81
C PHE A 48 -4.87 4.69 10.09
N GLN A 49 -5.75 3.69 9.96
CA GLN A 49 -6.50 3.13 11.10
C GLN A 49 -5.57 2.62 12.21
N ASP A 50 -4.43 2.05 11.82
CA ASP A 50 -3.46 1.49 12.75
C ASP A 50 -2.27 2.45 13.01
N ALA A 51 -2.37 3.70 12.58
CA ALA A 51 -1.44 4.75 12.96
C ALA A 51 -1.59 5.11 14.44
N SER A 52 -0.60 5.81 15.00
CA SER A 52 -0.62 6.16 16.43
C SER A 52 -1.92 6.88 16.84
N GLY A 53 -2.36 6.69 18.10
CA GLY A 53 -3.58 7.29 18.66
C GLY A 53 -3.61 8.83 18.68
N LEU A 54 -2.54 9.50 18.22
CA LEU A 54 -2.47 10.95 18.05
C LEU A 54 -3.01 11.44 16.70
N VAL A 55 -3.47 10.54 15.82
CA VAL A 55 -4.03 10.89 14.52
C VAL A 55 -5.52 11.23 14.66
N ARG A 56 -5.91 12.36 14.10
CA ARG A 56 -7.30 12.83 14.01
C ARG A 56 -7.65 13.08 12.54
N PHE A 57 -8.94 12.99 12.21
CA PHE A 57 -9.39 13.16 10.83
C PHE A 57 -10.45 14.26 10.71
N SER A 58 -10.36 15.04 9.64
CA SER A 58 -11.48 15.78 9.05
C SER A 58 -11.75 15.20 7.68
N THR A 59 -12.92 14.61 7.52
CA THR A 59 -13.32 13.94 6.30
C THR A 59 -14.25 14.78 5.46
N HIS A 60 -14.18 14.59 4.14
CA HIS A 60 -15.13 15.16 3.19
C HIS A 60 -15.64 14.05 2.27
N ASP A 61 -16.92 14.14 1.93
CA ASP A 61 -17.55 13.26 0.96
C ASP A 61 -17.52 13.91 -0.44
N ARG A 62 -17.22 13.12 -1.47
CA ARG A 62 -17.25 13.57 -2.87
C ARG A 62 -18.65 13.90 -3.37
N ALA A 63 -19.67 13.29 -2.76
CA ALA A 63 -21.05 13.39 -3.26
C ALA A 63 -21.74 14.74 -2.99
N ASN A 64 -21.22 15.55 -2.05
CA ASN A 64 -21.94 16.71 -1.52
C ASN A 64 -21.56 18.10 -2.10
N GLY A 65 -20.89 18.17 -3.24
CA GLY A 65 -20.58 19.43 -3.93
C GLY A 65 -19.65 20.38 -3.16
N ASP A 66 -19.69 21.70 -3.43
CA ASP A 66 -18.75 22.70 -2.88
C ASP A 66 -18.92 23.02 -1.37
N MET A 67 -20.03 22.64 -0.75
CA MET A 67 -20.29 22.87 0.66
C MET A 67 -19.31 22.19 1.64
N PRO A 68 -18.77 20.99 1.34
CA PRO A 68 -17.77 20.34 2.20
C PRO A 68 -16.49 21.16 2.38
N ALA A 69 -16.07 21.91 1.36
CA ALA A 69 -14.86 22.73 1.44
C ALA A 69 -14.97 23.85 2.50
N LEU A 70 -16.15 24.48 2.63
CA LEU A 70 -16.38 25.52 3.63
C LEU A 70 -16.44 24.95 5.05
N ARG A 71 -17.09 23.80 5.24
CA ARG A 71 -17.13 23.13 6.53
C ARG A 71 -15.73 22.70 6.96
N LEU A 72 -14.99 22.05 6.07
CA LEU A 72 -13.61 21.67 6.29
C LEU A 72 -12.73 22.90 6.64
N LEU A 73 -12.92 24.00 5.91
CA LEU A 73 -12.22 25.23 6.18
C LEU A 73 -12.52 25.73 7.62
N SER A 74 -13.79 25.70 8.06
CA SER A 74 -14.16 26.11 9.41
C SER A 74 -13.55 25.23 10.50
N GLU A 75 -13.38 23.93 10.24
CA GLU A 75 -12.77 22.98 11.18
C GLU A 75 -11.26 23.23 11.34
N VAL A 76 -10.57 23.65 10.29
CA VAL A 76 -9.09 23.79 10.31
C VAL A 76 -8.61 25.22 10.49
N MET A 77 -9.42 26.25 10.16
CA MET A 77 -9.02 27.67 10.23
C MET A 77 -8.83 28.21 11.65
N GLY A 78 -9.56 27.70 12.62
CA GLY A 78 -9.50 28.17 14.03
C GLY A 78 -8.24 27.72 14.78
N HIS A 79 -7.37 26.95 14.15
CA HIS A 79 -6.22 26.34 14.80
C HIS A 79 -4.90 27.02 14.42
N ASN A 80 -3.98 27.06 15.36
CA ASN A 80 -2.60 27.49 15.12
C ASN A 80 -1.74 26.24 14.94
N TRP A 81 -1.40 25.95 13.68
CA TRP A 81 -0.69 24.74 13.29
C TRP A 81 0.83 24.89 13.50
N ASN A 82 1.48 23.83 13.93
CA ASN A 82 2.93 23.76 13.91
C ASN A 82 3.42 23.61 12.45
N ARG A 83 2.91 22.60 11.75
CA ARG A 83 3.19 22.37 10.32
C ARG A 83 1.90 22.16 9.56
N VAL A 84 1.85 22.72 8.35
CA VAL A 84 0.82 22.41 7.36
C VAL A 84 1.52 21.78 6.15
N ILE A 85 1.18 20.54 5.85
CA ILE A 85 1.73 19.76 4.74
C ILE A 85 0.61 19.52 3.75
N SER A 86 0.69 20.11 2.58
CA SER A 86 -0.29 19.92 1.53
C SER A 86 0.27 19.00 0.45
N LEU A 87 -0.42 17.90 0.26
CA LEU A 87 -0.19 16.92 -0.79
C LEU A 87 -1.29 17.00 -1.87
N ALA A 88 -2.28 17.84 -1.64
CA ALA A 88 -3.34 18.15 -2.60
C ALA A 88 -3.05 19.45 -3.37
N ARG A 89 -3.57 19.55 -4.59
CA ARG A 89 -3.55 20.80 -5.39
C ARG A 89 -4.63 21.75 -4.86
N THR A 90 -4.38 22.38 -3.72
CA THR A 90 -5.31 23.33 -3.10
C THR A 90 -4.60 24.56 -2.59
N ARG A 91 -5.34 25.70 -2.50
CA ARG A 91 -4.86 26.95 -1.90
C ARG A 91 -5.06 27.00 -0.38
N LEU A 92 -5.73 26.01 0.20
CA LEU A 92 -6.05 25.95 1.63
C LEU A 92 -4.84 26.22 2.55
N PRO A 93 -3.62 25.67 2.31
CA PRO A 93 -2.49 25.91 3.19
C PRO A 93 -2.09 27.37 3.36
N PHE A 94 -2.37 28.19 2.36
CA PHE A 94 -2.04 29.63 2.40
C PHE A 94 -3.00 30.45 3.27
N LEU A 95 -4.19 29.90 3.56
CA LEU A 95 -5.21 30.53 4.40
C LEU A 95 -5.07 30.15 5.89
N LEU A 96 -4.21 29.19 6.20
CA LEU A 96 -4.07 28.66 7.56
C LEU A 96 -2.89 29.30 8.30
N TRP A 97 -3.03 29.48 9.60
CA TRP A 97 -1.95 29.97 10.45
C TRP A 97 -1.03 28.80 10.81
N ALA A 98 0.22 28.84 10.30
CA ALA A 98 1.19 27.78 10.50
C ALA A 98 2.61 28.34 10.63
N HIS A 99 3.44 27.71 11.48
CA HIS A 99 4.86 28.04 11.58
C HIS A 99 5.65 27.54 10.38
N HIS A 100 5.34 26.35 9.90
CA HIS A 100 5.99 25.74 8.73
C HIS A 100 4.94 25.32 7.72
N ARG A 101 5.20 25.58 6.45
CA ARG A 101 4.35 25.18 5.34
C ARG A 101 5.16 24.39 4.34
N HIS A 102 4.68 23.20 3.99
CA HIS A 102 5.25 22.35 2.97
C HIS A 102 4.17 22.06 1.92
N HIS A 103 4.49 22.37 0.68
CA HIS A 103 3.60 22.13 -0.44
C HIS A 103 4.29 21.20 -1.43
N TYR A 104 3.76 19.99 -1.57
CA TYR A 104 4.25 19.03 -2.53
C TYR A 104 3.49 19.17 -3.84
N ARG A 105 4.21 19.31 -4.93
CA ARG A 105 3.63 19.12 -6.26
C ARG A 105 3.58 17.62 -6.53
N PHE A 106 2.40 17.09 -6.44
CA PHE A 106 2.16 15.67 -6.66
C PHE A 106 2.08 15.39 -8.16
N GLU A 107 2.95 14.56 -8.67
CA GLU A 107 2.79 13.94 -9.98
C GLU A 107 1.99 12.66 -9.76
N SER A 108 0.75 12.62 -10.28
CA SER A 108 -0.12 11.45 -10.12
C SER A 108 0.59 10.18 -10.59
N GLY A 109 0.53 9.15 -9.76
CA GLY A 109 1.21 7.88 -10.03
C GLY A 109 2.64 7.77 -9.51
N SER A 110 3.21 8.80 -8.87
CA SER A 110 4.50 8.70 -8.19
C SER A 110 4.49 7.59 -7.13
N TYR A 111 5.55 6.78 -7.09
CA TYR A 111 5.68 5.71 -6.09
C TYR A 111 6.12 6.23 -4.72
N ALA A 112 6.95 7.24 -4.68
CA ALA A 112 7.49 7.80 -3.44
C ALA A 112 7.49 9.32 -3.51
N LEU A 113 7.42 9.96 -2.36
CA LEU A 113 7.48 11.41 -2.22
C LEU A 113 8.83 11.85 -1.67
N PRO A 114 9.25 13.10 -1.98
CA PRO A 114 10.41 13.68 -1.33
C PRO A 114 10.27 13.64 0.19
N ALA A 115 11.34 13.31 0.88
CA ALA A 115 11.37 13.31 2.33
C ALA A 115 11.11 14.70 2.90
N LEU A 116 10.29 14.78 3.95
CA LEU A 116 9.96 16.03 4.63
C LEU A 116 11.18 16.60 5.37
N PHE A 117 12.02 15.71 5.91
CA PHE A 117 13.20 16.01 6.71
C PHE A 117 14.47 15.43 6.06
N ALA A 118 14.70 15.74 4.78
CA ALA A 118 15.81 15.17 3.99
C ALA A 118 17.20 15.33 4.63
N SER A 119 17.40 16.39 5.41
CA SER A 119 18.67 16.64 6.12
C SER A 119 18.98 15.62 7.23
N GLN A 120 17.97 14.84 7.66
CA GLN A 120 18.10 13.87 8.76
C GLN A 120 17.96 12.42 8.27
N SER A 121 17.78 12.22 6.98
CA SER A 121 17.52 10.91 6.39
C SER A 121 18.56 10.56 5.36
N SER A 122 18.99 9.29 5.35
CA SER A 122 19.83 8.73 4.31
C SER A 122 19.14 8.61 2.95
N SER A 123 17.79 8.69 2.92
CA SER A 123 16.98 8.64 1.70
C SER A 123 16.31 9.98 1.44
N THR A 124 16.41 10.47 0.22
CA THR A 124 15.73 11.69 -0.24
C THR A 124 14.26 11.49 -0.58
N PHE A 125 13.82 10.23 -0.62
CA PHE A 125 12.44 9.84 -0.94
C PHE A 125 11.86 8.91 0.10
N ARG A 126 10.56 9.06 0.37
CA ARG A 126 9.78 8.20 1.26
C ARG A 126 8.81 7.36 0.46
N PRO A 127 8.93 6.03 0.49
CA PRO A 127 7.92 5.12 -0.04
C PRO A 127 6.64 5.21 0.79
N PRO A 128 5.52 4.70 0.27
CA PRO A 128 4.30 4.52 1.06
C PRO A 128 4.57 3.70 2.32
N HIS A 129 3.79 3.97 3.36
CA HIS A 129 3.88 3.24 4.63
C HIS A 129 2.55 2.56 4.95
N ILE A 130 2.62 1.36 5.51
CA ILE A 130 1.47 0.63 6.03
C ILE A 130 1.71 0.37 7.51
N TRP A 131 0.86 0.94 8.34
CA TRP A 131 0.86 0.62 9.77
C TRP A 131 0.30 -0.78 9.97
N THR A 132 1.07 -1.63 10.61
CA THR A 132 0.68 -3.00 10.93
C THR A 132 0.88 -3.22 12.42
N PRO A 133 -0.17 -3.57 13.18
CA PRO A 133 -0.02 -3.97 14.56
C PRO A 133 0.96 -5.16 14.70
N ASP A 134 1.65 -5.25 15.83
CA ASP A 134 2.62 -6.33 16.10
C ASP A 134 2.01 -7.73 16.01
N LYS A 135 0.71 -7.83 16.32
CA LYS A 135 -0.06 -9.08 16.26
C LYS A 135 -1.24 -8.93 15.33
N ILE A 136 -1.06 -9.31 14.08
CA ILE A 136 -2.15 -9.42 13.11
C ILE A 136 -2.50 -10.90 12.91
N HIS A 137 -3.76 -11.22 13.15
CA HIS A 137 -4.32 -12.53 12.76
C HIS A 137 -4.78 -12.47 11.30
N LEU A 138 -4.07 -13.18 10.44
CA LEU A 138 -4.52 -13.44 9.08
C LEU A 138 -5.41 -14.68 9.12
N ALA A 139 -6.65 -14.57 8.61
CA ALA A 139 -7.60 -15.68 8.53
C ALA A 139 -7.19 -16.71 7.46
N LEU A 140 -5.94 -17.15 7.49
CA LEU A 140 -5.44 -18.25 6.67
C LEU A 140 -5.79 -19.59 7.33
N PRO A 141 -5.88 -20.69 6.56
CA PRO A 141 -6.14 -22.00 7.12
C PRO A 141 -5.14 -22.34 8.23
N GLU A 142 -5.62 -22.84 9.37
CA GLU A 142 -4.78 -23.25 10.51
C GLU A 142 -3.81 -24.39 10.15
N THR A 143 -4.18 -25.17 9.14
CA THR A 143 -3.34 -26.25 8.60
C THR A 143 -2.16 -25.75 7.78
N LEU A 144 -2.13 -24.44 7.46
CA LEU A 144 -1.08 -23.86 6.66
C LEU A 144 0.17 -23.62 7.51
N ALA A 145 1.25 -24.32 7.19
CA ALA A 145 2.51 -24.13 7.89
C ALA A 145 3.01 -22.68 7.78
N PRO A 146 3.64 -22.11 8.83
CA PRO A 146 4.10 -20.74 8.82
C PRO A 146 5.09 -20.39 7.70
N ASP A 147 5.85 -21.37 7.24
CA ASP A 147 6.86 -21.29 6.18
C ASP A 147 6.31 -21.59 4.78
N THR A 148 5.02 -21.96 4.66
CA THR A 148 4.40 -22.19 3.35
C THR A 148 4.49 -20.93 2.49
N PRO A 149 5.07 -20.99 1.28
CA PRO A 149 5.14 -19.85 0.39
C PRO A 149 3.74 -19.36 0.02
N LEU A 150 3.52 -18.04 0.08
CA LEU A 150 2.27 -17.43 -0.38
C LEU A 150 2.45 -16.78 -1.74
N VAL A 151 1.49 -17.03 -2.62
CA VAL A 151 1.33 -16.30 -3.89
C VAL A 151 0.04 -15.49 -3.80
N VAL A 152 0.14 -14.19 -3.91
CA VAL A 152 -1.02 -13.30 -3.87
C VAL A 152 -1.44 -12.95 -5.28
N LEU A 153 -2.70 -13.20 -5.62
CA LEU A 153 -3.35 -12.74 -6.83
C LEU A 153 -4.23 -11.53 -6.48
N ALA A 154 -3.87 -10.36 -6.96
CA ALA A 154 -4.63 -9.13 -6.73
C ALA A 154 -5.44 -8.78 -7.98
N LEU A 155 -6.74 -9.08 -7.94
CA LEU A 155 -7.66 -8.98 -9.06
C LEU A 155 -8.44 -7.67 -9.00
N ALA A 156 -8.22 -6.78 -9.99
CA ALA A 156 -9.08 -5.62 -10.19
C ALA A 156 -10.04 -5.91 -11.35
N GLU A 157 -11.31 -5.67 -11.15
CA GLU A 157 -12.34 -5.91 -12.19
C GLU A 157 -12.31 -4.85 -13.30
N SER A 158 -11.82 -3.65 -13.00
CA SER A 158 -11.76 -2.54 -13.96
C SER A 158 -10.40 -2.47 -14.67
N GLY A 159 -10.27 -3.16 -15.80
CA GLY A 159 -9.06 -3.02 -16.62
C GLY A 159 -9.15 -3.77 -17.96
N ARG A 160 -8.70 -3.13 -19.06
CA ARG A 160 -8.69 -3.70 -20.42
C ARG A 160 -7.77 -4.91 -20.62
N ALA A 161 -7.10 -5.36 -19.58
CA ALA A 161 -6.16 -6.49 -19.59
C ALA A 161 -6.60 -7.59 -18.60
N ALA A 162 -7.87 -7.69 -18.31
CA ALA A 162 -8.36 -8.72 -17.42
C ALA A 162 -8.18 -10.10 -18.09
N TRP A 163 -7.31 -10.91 -17.51
CA TRP A 163 -7.34 -12.34 -17.73
C TRP A 163 -8.65 -12.89 -17.18
N ASP A 164 -9.20 -13.91 -17.83
CA ASP A 164 -10.26 -14.70 -17.25
C ASP A 164 -9.71 -15.66 -16.18
N TRP A 165 -10.61 -16.35 -15.49
CA TRP A 165 -10.22 -17.27 -14.43
C TRP A 165 -9.38 -18.46 -14.95
N GLN A 166 -9.53 -18.88 -16.22
CA GLN A 166 -8.77 -19.96 -16.82
C GLN A 166 -7.29 -19.61 -16.98
N HIS A 167 -7.00 -18.38 -17.41
CA HIS A 167 -5.62 -17.90 -17.51
C HIS A 167 -4.93 -17.84 -16.14
N TYR A 168 -5.65 -17.39 -15.09
CA TYR A 168 -5.12 -17.44 -13.73
C TYR A 168 -4.93 -18.85 -13.21
N ALA A 169 -5.85 -19.77 -13.47
CA ALA A 169 -5.74 -21.16 -13.09
C ALA A 169 -4.55 -21.84 -13.77
N GLU A 170 -4.37 -21.62 -15.07
CA GLU A 170 -3.21 -22.10 -15.80
C GLU A 170 -1.90 -21.53 -15.23
N LEU A 171 -1.86 -20.22 -14.91
CA LEU A 171 -0.70 -19.61 -14.29
C LEU A 171 -0.36 -20.28 -12.95
N ILE A 172 -1.33 -20.46 -12.06
CA ILE A 172 -1.14 -21.12 -10.76
C ILE A 172 -0.54 -22.50 -10.95
N TRP A 173 -1.10 -23.29 -11.86
CA TRP A 173 -0.62 -24.63 -12.14
C TRP A 173 0.85 -24.60 -12.62
N ARG A 174 1.17 -23.73 -13.57
CA ARG A 174 2.53 -23.59 -14.10
C ARG A 174 3.52 -23.11 -13.06
N LEU A 175 3.14 -22.16 -12.21
CA LEU A 175 3.99 -21.69 -11.11
C LEU A 175 4.32 -22.81 -10.15
N SER A 176 3.34 -23.64 -9.81
CA SER A 176 3.52 -24.77 -8.90
C SER A 176 4.37 -25.91 -9.51
N ASP A 177 4.31 -26.10 -10.82
CA ASP A 177 5.07 -27.11 -11.53
C ASP A 177 6.49 -26.67 -11.88
N SER A 178 6.64 -25.48 -12.44
CA SER A 178 7.88 -25.03 -13.07
C SER A 178 8.79 -24.22 -12.14
N VAL A 179 8.25 -23.60 -11.08
CA VAL A 179 9.01 -22.73 -10.18
C VAL A 179 9.25 -23.42 -8.84
N ALA A 180 10.45 -23.98 -8.66
CA ALA A 180 10.79 -24.77 -7.46
C ALA A 180 10.50 -24.00 -6.13
N ALA A 181 10.77 -22.70 -6.12
CA ALA A 181 10.52 -21.82 -4.96
C ALA A 181 9.04 -21.64 -4.60
N LEU A 182 8.12 -21.96 -5.52
CA LEU A 182 6.67 -21.85 -5.34
C LEU A 182 5.99 -23.22 -5.29
N LYS A 183 6.75 -24.30 -5.29
CA LYS A 183 6.22 -25.64 -5.14
C LYS A 183 5.47 -25.74 -3.81
N ARG A 184 4.21 -26.22 -3.84
CA ARG A 184 3.30 -26.28 -2.67
C ARG A 184 2.95 -24.91 -2.07
N SER A 185 3.05 -23.80 -2.87
CA SER A 185 2.58 -22.51 -2.40
C SER A 185 1.06 -22.53 -2.14
N HIS A 186 0.64 -21.70 -1.19
CA HIS A 186 -0.78 -21.40 -0.98
C HIS A 186 -1.14 -20.12 -1.75
N ILE A 187 -2.24 -20.19 -2.49
CA ILE A 187 -2.72 -19.08 -3.29
C ILE A 187 -3.67 -18.23 -2.45
N VAL A 188 -3.46 -16.95 -2.45
CA VAL A 188 -4.36 -15.97 -1.82
C VAL A 188 -4.89 -15.04 -2.88
N VAL A 189 -6.20 -15.04 -3.05
CA VAL A 189 -6.92 -14.14 -3.97
C VAL A 189 -7.40 -12.94 -3.18
N LEU A 190 -7.01 -11.76 -3.62
CA LEU A 190 -7.55 -10.48 -3.17
C LEU A 190 -8.40 -9.89 -4.28
N SER A 191 -9.63 -9.53 -3.98
CA SER A 191 -10.54 -8.93 -4.95
C SER A 191 -11.46 -7.91 -4.27
N GLU A 192 -12.21 -7.18 -5.07
CA GLU A 192 -13.34 -6.40 -4.58
C GLU A 192 -14.50 -7.32 -4.18
N PRO A 193 -15.36 -6.89 -3.22
CA PRO A 193 -16.55 -7.65 -2.86
C PRO A 193 -17.45 -7.93 -4.07
N GLY A 194 -17.88 -9.19 -4.21
CA GLY A 194 -18.77 -9.58 -5.30
C GLY A 194 -18.07 -9.88 -6.63
N SER A 195 -16.75 -9.94 -6.69
CA SER A 195 -16.00 -10.28 -7.89
C SER A 195 -16.39 -11.64 -8.47
N ALA A 196 -16.95 -11.65 -9.67
CA ALA A 196 -17.29 -12.87 -10.40
C ALA A 196 -16.03 -13.65 -10.78
N LEU A 197 -14.98 -12.96 -11.23
CA LEU A 197 -13.69 -13.54 -11.59
C LEU A 197 -13.07 -14.29 -10.41
N ALA A 198 -13.04 -13.69 -9.22
CA ALA A 198 -12.51 -14.31 -8.02
C ALA A 198 -13.34 -15.55 -7.61
N SER A 199 -14.66 -15.44 -7.69
CA SER A 199 -15.59 -16.53 -7.38
C SER A 199 -15.40 -17.72 -8.30
N ASP A 200 -15.25 -17.51 -9.60
CA ASP A 200 -15.02 -18.55 -10.58
C ASP A 200 -13.63 -19.21 -10.39
N LEU A 201 -12.60 -18.40 -10.11
CA LEU A 201 -11.26 -18.91 -9.85
C LEU A 201 -11.26 -19.84 -8.62
N VAL A 202 -11.85 -19.39 -7.50
CA VAL A 202 -11.89 -20.15 -6.25
C VAL A 202 -12.67 -21.46 -6.40
N ARG A 203 -13.77 -21.45 -7.17
CA ARG A 203 -14.58 -22.65 -7.42
C ARG A 203 -13.83 -23.73 -8.20
N ASN A 204 -12.91 -23.33 -9.07
CA ASN A 204 -12.21 -24.24 -9.99
C ASN A 204 -10.82 -24.66 -9.52
N ILE A 205 -10.34 -24.16 -8.38
CA ILE A 205 -9.07 -24.57 -7.78
C ILE A 205 -9.35 -25.39 -6.50
N PRO A 206 -8.57 -26.46 -6.21
CA PRO A 206 -8.76 -27.24 -4.99
C PRO A 206 -8.75 -26.38 -3.72
N SER A 207 -9.78 -26.50 -2.89
CA SER A 207 -10.03 -25.64 -1.72
C SER A 207 -8.89 -25.62 -0.68
N GLY A 208 -8.08 -26.68 -0.61
CA GLY A 208 -6.92 -26.70 0.30
C GLY A 208 -5.72 -25.86 -0.16
N GLN A 209 -5.74 -25.35 -1.39
CA GLN A 209 -4.63 -24.61 -1.99
C GLN A 209 -4.91 -23.12 -2.16
N ILE A 210 -6.12 -22.68 -1.93
CA ILE A 210 -6.57 -21.32 -2.20
C ILE A 210 -7.37 -20.74 -1.03
N SER A 211 -7.13 -19.46 -0.74
CA SER A 211 -7.96 -18.63 0.14
C SER A 211 -8.39 -17.37 -0.60
N HIS A 212 -9.61 -16.92 -0.36
CA HIS A 212 -10.14 -15.70 -0.97
C HIS A 212 -10.53 -14.68 0.10
N PHE A 213 -10.15 -13.43 -0.14
CA PHE A 213 -10.49 -12.30 0.71
C PHE A 213 -10.96 -11.14 -0.16
N ASP A 214 -12.13 -10.63 0.16
CA ASP A 214 -12.77 -9.49 -0.51
C ASP A 214 -12.95 -8.28 0.42
N ASP A 215 -12.67 -8.44 1.72
CA ASP A 215 -12.79 -7.39 2.75
C ASP A 215 -11.65 -7.49 3.78
N LEU A 216 -10.41 -7.28 3.35
CA LEU A 216 -9.29 -7.16 4.26
C LEU A 216 -8.96 -5.70 4.54
N SER A 217 -8.78 -5.37 5.83
CA SER A 217 -8.20 -4.07 6.21
C SER A 217 -6.81 -3.88 5.59
N PHE A 218 -6.40 -2.62 5.40
CA PHE A 218 -5.08 -2.31 4.82
C PHE A 218 -3.93 -2.93 5.61
N ALA A 219 -4.02 -2.95 6.95
CA ALA A 219 -3.03 -3.59 7.80
C ALA A 219 -2.92 -5.10 7.54
N LYS A 220 -4.06 -5.79 7.40
CA LYS A 220 -4.09 -7.22 7.06
C LYS A 220 -3.54 -7.49 5.66
N GLN A 221 -3.91 -6.65 4.68
CA GLN A 221 -3.33 -6.74 3.34
C GLN A 221 -1.82 -6.55 3.37
N GLY A 222 -1.32 -5.54 4.08
CA GLY A 222 0.11 -5.29 4.24
C GLY A 222 0.85 -6.45 4.90
N ALA A 223 0.28 -7.04 5.97
CA ALA A 223 0.85 -8.20 6.63
C ALA A 223 0.87 -9.45 5.73
N LEU A 224 -0.19 -9.66 4.96
CA LEU A 224 -0.27 -10.73 3.97
C LEU A 224 0.80 -10.57 2.88
N MET A 225 0.93 -9.36 2.31
CA MET A 225 1.90 -9.06 1.26
C MET A 225 3.35 -9.16 1.76
N ARG A 226 3.62 -8.79 3.02
CA ARG A 226 4.95 -8.97 3.64
C ARG A 226 5.34 -10.45 3.74
N ARG A 227 4.36 -11.34 3.97
CA ARG A 227 4.57 -12.78 4.00
C ARG A 227 4.62 -13.42 2.61
N ALA A 228 4.06 -12.75 1.60
CA ALA A 228 4.01 -13.27 0.24
C ALA A 228 5.41 -13.30 -0.41
N ARG A 229 5.69 -14.33 -1.18
CA ARG A 229 6.87 -14.41 -2.05
C ARG A 229 6.65 -13.74 -3.40
N LEU A 230 5.42 -13.71 -3.85
CA LEU A 230 5.04 -13.22 -5.16
C LEU A 230 3.67 -12.57 -5.07
N LEU A 231 3.54 -11.38 -5.67
CA LEU A 231 2.26 -10.79 -5.99
C LEU A 231 2.13 -10.68 -7.50
N ILE A 232 0.99 -11.11 -8.04
CA ILE A 232 0.62 -10.96 -9.45
C ILE A 232 -0.77 -10.37 -9.53
N GLY A 233 -0.99 -9.42 -10.44
CA GLY A 233 -2.35 -8.95 -10.68
C GLY A 233 -2.45 -7.65 -11.46
N THR A 234 -3.68 -7.15 -11.53
CA THR A 234 -4.04 -5.92 -12.22
C THR A 234 -4.25 -4.75 -11.27
N ASP A 235 -4.41 -5.00 -9.97
CA ASP A 235 -4.64 -3.96 -8.96
C ASP A 235 -3.39 -3.12 -8.72
N ARG A 236 -3.52 -1.82 -9.01
CA ARG A 236 -2.44 -0.83 -8.83
C ARG A 236 -2.10 -0.58 -7.38
N LEU A 237 -3.11 -0.54 -6.52
CA LEU A 237 -2.91 -0.28 -5.10
C LEU A 237 -2.24 -1.47 -4.44
N ALA A 238 -2.72 -2.68 -4.69
CA ALA A 238 -2.13 -3.92 -4.18
C ALA A 238 -0.65 -4.06 -4.61
N ALA A 239 -0.32 -3.78 -5.88
CA ALA A 239 1.06 -3.81 -6.34
C ALA A 239 1.95 -2.80 -5.60
N ARG A 240 1.44 -1.58 -5.36
CA ARG A 240 2.16 -0.54 -4.62
C ARG A 240 2.33 -0.90 -3.15
N MET A 241 1.30 -1.48 -2.54
CA MET A 241 1.35 -1.99 -1.17
C MET A 241 2.40 -3.10 -1.02
N ALA A 242 2.37 -4.10 -1.90
CA ALA A 242 3.34 -5.20 -1.89
C ALA A 242 4.77 -4.69 -2.01
N ALA A 243 5.03 -3.77 -2.93
CA ALA A 243 6.34 -3.17 -3.09
C ALA A 243 6.78 -2.37 -1.84
N SER A 244 5.85 -1.67 -1.17
CA SER A 244 6.18 -0.87 0.02
C SER A 244 6.54 -1.73 1.25
N VAL A 245 6.04 -2.95 1.32
CA VAL A 245 6.35 -3.89 2.42
C VAL A 245 7.46 -4.88 2.07
N GLY A 246 8.05 -4.79 0.87
CA GLY A 246 9.18 -5.60 0.47
C GLY A 246 8.83 -7.00 -0.03
N THR A 247 7.65 -7.21 -0.63
CA THR A 247 7.34 -8.48 -1.32
C THR A 247 8.44 -8.76 -2.37
N PRO A 248 9.07 -9.94 -2.37
CA PRO A 248 10.27 -10.22 -3.18
C PRO A 248 10.09 -10.03 -4.68
N LEU A 249 8.92 -10.38 -5.21
CA LEU A 249 8.58 -10.15 -6.60
C LEU A 249 7.14 -9.66 -6.71
N VAL A 250 6.97 -8.54 -7.41
CA VAL A 250 5.67 -7.94 -7.69
C VAL A 250 5.53 -7.77 -9.20
N LEU A 251 4.53 -8.43 -9.78
CA LEU A 251 4.21 -8.35 -11.20
C LEU A 251 2.83 -7.73 -11.38
N ARG A 252 2.78 -6.68 -12.17
CA ARG A 252 1.53 -6.04 -12.54
C ARG A 252 1.30 -6.13 -14.04
N PHE A 253 0.12 -6.60 -14.44
CA PHE A 253 -0.31 -6.55 -15.83
C PHE A 253 -0.87 -5.16 -16.12
N ASP A 254 -0.23 -4.44 -17.02
CA ASP A 254 -0.67 -3.13 -17.47
C ASP A 254 -0.45 -2.97 -18.97
N ARG A 255 -1.50 -2.55 -19.68
CA ARG A 255 -1.40 -2.21 -21.10
C ARG A 255 -1.06 -0.75 -21.32
N ASP A 256 -1.35 0.10 -20.34
CA ASP A 256 -1.22 1.53 -20.49
C ASP A 256 0.09 2.02 -19.83
N ASN A 257 1.07 2.19 -20.67
CA ASN A 257 2.24 3.03 -20.40
C ASN A 257 3.15 2.80 -19.20
N LEU A 258 4.03 2.24 -19.46
CA LEU A 258 5.09 1.51 -18.98
C LEU A 258 6.43 2.18 -18.78
N SER A 259 6.48 3.43 -18.42
CA SER A 259 7.72 3.94 -17.88
C SER A 259 7.96 3.27 -16.51
N ALA A 260 8.72 2.20 -16.52
CA ALA A 260 9.17 1.48 -15.33
C ALA A 260 10.17 2.30 -14.50
N GLN A 261 10.48 3.52 -14.91
CA GLN A 261 11.48 4.35 -14.27
C GLN A 261 11.06 4.70 -12.84
N GLY A 262 11.87 4.28 -11.89
CA GLY A 262 11.72 4.58 -10.48
C GLY A 262 10.70 3.72 -9.73
N ARG A 263 10.21 2.61 -10.29
CA ARG A 263 9.29 1.69 -9.59
C ARG A 263 10.06 0.49 -9.02
N PRO A 264 9.83 0.12 -7.77
CA PRO A 264 10.51 -1.00 -7.12
C PRO A 264 9.88 -2.37 -7.47
N TYR A 265 9.01 -2.43 -8.47
CA TYR A 265 8.35 -3.65 -8.89
C TYR A 265 8.41 -3.83 -10.42
N GLY A 266 8.50 -5.09 -10.86
CA GLY A 266 8.44 -5.45 -12.27
C GLY A 266 7.07 -5.14 -12.86
N LEU A 267 7.07 -4.49 -14.04
CA LEU A 267 5.90 -4.42 -14.89
C LEU A 267 6.04 -5.51 -15.94
N TYR A 268 5.06 -6.39 -15.99
CA TYR A 268 5.02 -7.44 -16.99
C TYR A 268 3.82 -7.25 -17.92
N VAL A 269 4.07 -7.29 -19.20
CA VAL A 269 3.07 -7.14 -20.27
C VAL A 269 2.89 -8.46 -21.00
N GLY A 270 3.07 -9.58 -20.33
CA GLY A 270 2.83 -10.90 -20.89
C GLY A 270 1.33 -11.16 -21.05
N GLN A 271 0.96 -11.72 -22.20
CA GLN A 271 -0.42 -12.14 -22.45
C GLN A 271 -0.62 -13.64 -22.18
N ASP A 272 0.44 -14.37 -21.84
CA ASP A 272 0.46 -15.82 -21.72
C ASP A 272 0.98 -16.27 -20.34
N ALA A 273 0.26 -17.18 -19.71
CA ALA A 273 0.62 -17.78 -18.43
C ALA A 273 2.00 -18.47 -18.45
N VAL A 274 2.42 -19.02 -19.62
CA VAL A 274 3.73 -19.66 -19.80
C VAL A 274 4.86 -18.64 -19.67
N GLU A 275 4.73 -17.50 -20.33
CA GLU A 275 5.74 -16.43 -20.30
C GLU A 275 5.86 -15.85 -18.90
N VAL A 276 4.72 -15.62 -18.21
CA VAL A 276 4.71 -15.14 -16.82
C VAL A 276 5.41 -16.14 -15.90
N ALA A 277 5.11 -17.43 -16.00
CA ALA A 277 5.75 -18.46 -15.17
C ALA A 277 7.26 -18.52 -15.42
N ARG A 278 7.69 -18.42 -16.68
CA ARG A 278 9.11 -18.36 -17.05
C ARG A 278 9.79 -17.14 -16.46
N TYR A 279 9.16 -15.96 -16.56
CA TYR A 279 9.68 -14.73 -15.97
C TYR A 279 9.82 -14.84 -14.46
N VAL A 280 8.81 -15.36 -13.77
CA VAL A 280 8.84 -15.61 -12.33
C VAL A 280 10.00 -16.55 -11.97
N GLY A 281 10.16 -17.66 -12.68
CA GLY A 281 11.24 -18.61 -12.46
C GLY A 281 12.63 -18.01 -12.60
N ALA A 282 12.80 -17.02 -13.50
CA ALA A 282 14.07 -16.33 -13.73
C ALA A 282 14.37 -15.22 -12.71
N HIS A 283 13.36 -14.61 -12.10
CA HIS A 283 13.52 -13.40 -11.29
C HIS A 283 13.12 -13.56 -9.83
N LEU A 284 12.41 -14.63 -9.46
CA LEU A 284 12.08 -14.88 -8.07
C LEU A 284 13.33 -15.35 -7.31
N PRO A 285 13.78 -14.63 -6.26
CA PRO A 285 14.94 -15.03 -5.50
C PRO A 285 14.77 -16.43 -4.90
N PRO A 286 15.78 -17.31 -4.97
CA PRO A 286 15.70 -18.68 -4.45
C PRO A 286 15.49 -18.71 -2.93
N ASP A 287 16.05 -17.76 -2.19
CA ASP A 287 16.05 -17.71 -0.72
C ASP A 287 15.44 -16.40 -0.20
N ALA A 288 14.12 -16.23 -0.36
CA ALA A 288 13.45 -15.05 0.19
C ALA A 288 13.26 -15.09 1.73
N GLN A 289 13.71 -16.13 2.41
CA GLN A 289 13.64 -16.24 3.88
C GLN A 289 14.56 -15.26 4.61
N ASN A 290 15.62 -14.75 3.98
CA ASN A 290 16.58 -13.84 4.61
C ASN A 290 16.29 -12.35 4.39
N LEU A 291 15.32 -11.97 3.57
CA LEU A 291 15.04 -10.56 3.29
C LEU A 291 14.27 -9.87 4.43
N SER A 292 13.55 -10.62 5.25
CA SER A 292 12.87 -10.05 6.43
C SER A 292 13.82 -9.66 7.57
N GLN A 293 15.07 -10.15 7.55
CA GLN A 293 16.09 -9.77 8.55
C GLN A 293 16.91 -8.55 8.14
N ASN A 294 16.87 -8.14 6.87
CA ASN A 294 17.60 -6.99 6.35
C ASN A 294 16.71 -5.74 6.13
N ALA A 295 15.50 -5.71 6.65
CA ALA A 295 14.85 -4.43 6.88
C ALA A 295 15.77 -3.64 7.83
N PRO A 296 16.21 -2.42 7.49
CA PRO A 296 17.06 -1.66 8.39
C PRO A 296 16.28 -1.49 9.69
N HIS A 297 16.68 -2.24 10.72
CA HIS A 297 16.38 -1.88 12.09
C HIS A 297 17.07 -0.53 12.28
N GLU A 298 16.33 0.55 12.07
CA GLU A 298 16.72 1.86 12.57
C GLU A 298 16.88 1.68 14.09
N GLY A 299 18.14 1.53 14.49
CA GLY A 299 18.51 1.48 15.89
C GLY A 299 17.95 2.73 16.56
N VAL A 300 16.96 2.52 17.41
CA VAL A 300 16.56 3.49 18.43
C VAL A 300 17.79 3.69 19.31
N ASN A 301 18.61 4.69 18.99
CA ASN A 301 19.61 5.21 19.90
C ASN A 301 18.85 5.78 21.10
N GLN A 302 18.78 4.98 22.16
CA GLN A 302 18.41 5.50 23.47
C GLN A 302 19.47 6.53 23.88
N PRO A 303 19.08 7.74 24.26
CA PRO A 303 20.02 8.69 24.84
C PRO A 303 20.47 8.11 26.18
N THR A 304 21.75 7.77 26.29
CA THR A 304 22.41 7.55 27.55
C THR A 304 22.36 8.83 28.39
N LYS A 305 21.94 8.68 29.64
CA LYS A 305 21.86 9.72 30.67
C LYS A 305 23.18 10.42 30.93
#